data_a5d5268ed94c04c40cdb3c7befaee80e
#
_entry.id   a5d5268ed94c04c40cdb3c7befaee80e
#
_cell.length_a   1.000
_cell.length_b   1.000
_cell.length_c   1.000
_cell.angle_alpha   90.00
_cell.angle_beta   90.00
_cell.angle_gamma   90.00
#
_symmetry.space_group_name_H-M   'P 1'
#
loop_
_entity.id
_entity.type
_entity.pdbx_description
1 polymer ?
#
loop_
_entity_poly.entity_id
_entity_poly.type
_entity_poly.pdbx_seq_one_letter_code
_entity_poly.pdbx_strand_id
1 'polypeptide(L)'
;LEEIFYQYGRYLLISSSRKGTPPASLQGVWTVHDKSPWGSGFWHNINIQMNYWHAFSANIAEAFDAYADFFKAYLPEAEKNAKAWIKETNPENADGDCGWIIGTGAFCYEVEGKNPNSHSGPGTGGLTAKMFYDAYDFTRDEEFLKKYAYPAVHGMAKFLKKTLRDYDGRKLCSFSASPEQILSGEWVNEHKYQQYYHTVGCSFDQQMVKEIFENDLKLSEVLGISDEITRYERENINALDPVRVGYSGQIKEYDEERFYGEIGEAKHRHLSQLVALMPGEQITSDTPATLDAAKITLNLRGDESTGWALAHRLCSRARTGEGDHAYILLQNLLKTRTHPNLWDVHPPFQIDGNFGATAGITEMLLQSHGGYISLLPTIPEKWQNISFKGLKARGNFEISLDYIDGIIENCEIISYKGEPITLYYGGETDGISVCNNGCDIPVKHADGKVIFNTTAGGKYCLSGFKKRVNRLIARDFVAKWQENCVKLEWENDGNEYDVFRATESETEYTLIGKSKSGGFTDREYSENKKARLTYKLLLSGSDKRGRGNGATAVLNPASELEKERCAYRFKVNNININTKK
;
A
#
# COMPACT_ATOMS: atom_id res chain seq x y z
N LEU A 1 1.41 16.57 21.98
CA LEU A 1 0.07 16.30 21.43
C LEU A 1 0.11 15.03 20.55
N GLU A 2 1.11 14.86 19.69
CA GLU A 2 1.28 13.73 18.77
C GLU A 2 1.31 12.39 19.51
N GLU A 3 2.09 12.28 20.59
CA GLU A 3 2.13 11.09 21.45
C GLU A 3 0.76 10.81 22.11
N ILE A 4 0.10 11.84 22.63
CA ILE A 4 -1.24 11.71 23.22
C ILE A 4 -2.23 11.21 22.14
N PHE A 5 -2.18 11.76 20.94
CA PHE A 5 -3.05 11.35 19.83
C PHE A 5 -2.79 9.89 19.42
N TYR A 6 -1.52 9.48 19.37
CA TYR A 6 -1.12 8.10 19.12
C TYR A 6 -1.69 7.13 20.16
N GLN A 7 -1.49 7.41 21.45
CA GLN A 7 -1.99 6.56 22.54
C GLN A 7 -3.51 6.58 22.61
N TYR A 8 -4.13 7.70 22.23
CA TYR A 8 -5.58 7.80 22.16
C TYR A 8 -6.17 6.91 21.08
N GLY A 9 -5.55 6.82 19.90
CA GLY A 9 -5.97 5.88 18.86
C GLY A 9 -5.89 4.42 19.32
N ARG A 10 -4.82 4.03 20.03
CA ARG A 10 -4.73 2.70 20.66
C ARG A 10 -5.85 2.47 21.67
N TYR A 11 -6.08 3.43 22.58
CA TYR A 11 -7.15 3.37 23.57
C TYR A 11 -8.53 3.20 22.90
N LEU A 12 -8.81 3.97 21.86
CA LEU A 12 -10.10 3.92 21.15
C LEU A 12 -10.34 2.53 20.54
N LEU A 13 -9.33 1.88 19.94
CA LEU A 13 -9.50 0.53 19.41
C LEU A 13 -9.68 -0.51 20.52
N ILE A 14 -8.87 -0.49 21.57
CA ILE A 14 -9.02 -1.37 22.75
C ILE A 14 -10.41 -1.26 23.37
N SER A 15 -10.98 -0.04 23.38
CA SER A 15 -12.28 0.22 23.97
C SER A 15 -13.45 -0.17 23.09
N SER A 16 -13.28 -0.26 21.77
CA SER A 16 -14.35 -0.48 20.80
C SER A 16 -14.30 -1.82 20.07
N SER A 17 -13.24 -2.62 20.24
CA SER A 17 -13.07 -3.88 19.53
C SER A 17 -12.39 -4.92 20.41
N ARG A 18 -13.15 -5.91 20.85
CA ARG A 18 -12.68 -6.98 21.75
C ARG A 18 -13.36 -8.30 21.40
N LYS A 19 -12.73 -9.39 21.71
CA LYS A 19 -13.31 -10.72 21.53
C LYS A 19 -14.71 -10.81 22.13
N GLY A 20 -15.67 -11.29 21.34
CA GLY A 20 -17.07 -11.42 21.75
C GLY A 20 -17.89 -10.13 21.63
N THR A 21 -17.34 -9.06 21.06
CA THR A 21 -18.08 -7.85 20.69
C THR A 21 -18.12 -7.68 19.16
N PRO A 22 -19.04 -6.86 18.62
CA PRO A 22 -18.93 -6.43 17.24
C PRO A 22 -17.59 -5.70 17.00
N PRO A 23 -17.07 -5.69 15.76
CA PRO A 23 -15.89 -4.89 15.41
C PRO A 23 -16.16 -3.39 15.55
N ALA A 24 -15.10 -2.59 15.64
CA ALA A 24 -15.20 -1.13 15.64
C ALA A 24 -15.85 -0.65 14.32
N SER A 25 -17.00 0.01 14.41
CA SER A 25 -17.70 0.58 13.25
C SER A 25 -17.06 1.92 12.78
N LEU A 26 -17.69 2.61 11.83
CA LEU A 26 -17.28 3.96 11.41
C LEU A 26 -17.16 4.97 12.56
N GLN A 27 -17.95 4.80 13.61
CA GLN A 27 -17.92 5.62 14.84
C GLN A 27 -17.39 4.84 16.05
N GLY A 28 -16.79 3.68 15.84
CA GLY A 28 -16.41 2.76 16.93
C GLY A 28 -17.66 2.25 17.66
N VAL A 29 -17.80 2.63 18.92
CA VAL A 29 -18.99 2.38 19.76
C VAL A 29 -19.63 3.68 20.26
N TRP A 30 -19.22 4.82 19.73
CA TRP A 30 -19.65 6.14 20.16
C TRP A 30 -20.57 6.80 19.14
N THR A 31 -21.58 7.50 19.62
CA THR A 31 -22.43 8.36 18.80
C THR A 31 -22.97 9.51 19.62
N VAL A 32 -23.19 10.65 18.97
CA VAL A 32 -23.90 11.82 19.51
C VAL A 32 -25.21 12.07 18.77
N HIS A 33 -25.60 11.15 17.89
CA HIS A 33 -26.77 11.26 17.03
C HIS A 33 -27.77 10.14 17.33
N ASP A 34 -29.05 10.44 17.30
CA ASP A 34 -30.13 9.43 17.36
C ASP A 34 -30.10 8.50 16.16
N LYS A 35 -29.67 9.03 15.00
CA LYS A 35 -29.39 8.30 13.79
C LYS A 35 -27.96 8.56 13.37
N SER A 36 -27.08 7.57 13.57
CA SER A 36 -25.66 7.68 13.23
C SER A 36 -25.47 7.92 11.72
N PRO A 37 -24.54 8.81 11.33
CA PRO A 37 -24.12 8.95 9.95
C PRO A 37 -23.70 7.60 9.37
N TRP A 38 -24.07 7.34 8.12
CA TRP A 38 -23.83 6.06 7.41
C TRP A 38 -24.30 4.81 8.20
N GLY A 39 -25.28 4.96 9.11
CA GLY A 39 -25.76 3.88 9.96
C GLY A 39 -24.75 3.30 10.93
N SER A 40 -23.59 3.96 11.15
CA SER A 40 -22.45 3.41 11.91
C SER A 40 -22.02 2.03 11.40
N GLY A 41 -22.03 1.85 10.08
CA GLY A 41 -21.75 0.55 9.45
C GLY A 41 -20.27 0.21 9.37
N PHE A 42 -20.01 -0.97 8.82
CA PHE A 42 -18.66 -1.46 8.50
C PHE A 42 -18.41 -1.24 7.01
N TRP A 43 -17.72 -0.15 6.66
CA TRP A 43 -17.38 0.15 5.27
C TRP A 43 -16.09 -0.55 4.86
N HIS A 44 -16.18 -1.48 3.88
CA HIS A 44 -15.09 -2.38 3.50
C HIS A 44 -14.22 -1.88 2.33
N ASN A 45 -14.51 -0.72 1.79
CA ASN A 45 -13.67 -0.19 0.71
C ASN A 45 -12.45 0.61 1.19
N ILE A 46 -12.29 0.80 2.51
CA ILE A 46 -11.10 1.32 3.20
C ILE A 46 -11.25 1.41 4.73
N ASN A 47 -12.43 1.84 5.22
CA ASN A 47 -12.60 2.34 6.58
C ASN A 47 -12.41 1.25 7.64
N ILE A 48 -13.11 0.13 7.50
CA ILE A 48 -12.96 -0.99 8.46
C ILE A 48 -11.54 -1.54 8.48
N GLN A 49 -10.88 -1.57 7.33
CA GLN A 49 -9.48 -2.02 7.26
C GLN A 49 -8.56 -1.04 7.98
N MET A 50 -8.76 0.26 7.78
CA MET A 50 -7.99 1.31 8.47
C MET A 50 -8.13 1.25 9.98
N ASN A 51 -9.31 0.82 10.50
CA ASN A 51 -9.52 0.62 11.93
C ASN A 51 -8.51 -0.37 12.53
N TYR A 52 -8.03 -1.34 11.75
CA TYR A 52 -7.14 -2.39 12.24
C TYR A 52 -5.68 -2.28 11.74
N TRP A 53 -5.33 -1.31 10.88
CA TRP A 53 -3.97 -1.21 10.36
C TRP A 53 -2.91 -1.09 11.46
N HIS A 54 -3.19 -0.39 12.55
CA HIS A 54 -2.26 -0.25 13.67
C HIS A 54 -2.35 -1.39 14.70
N ALA A 55 -3.39 -2.23 14.63
CA ALA A 55 -3.62 -3.25 15.66
C ALA A 55 -2.39 -4.17 15.82
N PHE A 56 -1.81 -4.58 14.72
CA PHE A 56 -0.68 -5.51 14.73
C PHE A 56 0.63 -4.81 15.09
N SER A 57 0.96 -3.71 14.43
CA SER A 57 2.22 -2.98 14.64
C SER A 57 2.28 -2.23 15.97
N ALA A 58 1.14 -1.78 16.51
CA ALA A 58 1.05 -1.11 17.81
C ALA A 58 0.85 -2.07 18.99
N ASN A 59 1.04 -3.38 18.79
CA ASN A 59 0.99 -4.43 19.83
C ASN A 59 -0.35 -4.52 20.56
N ILE A 60 -1.46 -4.56 19.81
CA ILE A 60 -2.84 -4.77 20.27
C ILE A 60 -3.59 -5.68 19.30
N ALA A 61 -2.93 -6.74 18.81
CA ALA A 61 -3.43 -7.65 17.79
C ALA A 61 -4.75 -8.34 18.21
N GLU A 62 -4.95 -8.58 19.51
CA GLU A 62 -6.17 -9.16 20.07
C GLU A 62 -7.44 -8.36 19.80
N ALA A 63 -7.32 -7.07 19.48
CA ALA A 63 -8.45 -6.26 19.06
C ALA A 63 -9.05 -6.73 17.72
N PHE A 64 -8.27 -7.42 16.88
CA PHE A 64 -8.75 -7.97 15.61
C PHE A 64 -9.65 -9.19 15.77
N ASP A 65 -9.64 -9.87 16.90
CA ASP A 65 -10.51 -11.04 17.17
C ASP A 65 -12.00 -10.74 16.93
N ALA A 66 -12.44 -9.52 17.26
CA ALA A 66 -13.81 -9.09 17.04
C ALA A 66 -14.18 -9.11 15.54
N TYR A 67 -13.29 -8.64 14.67
CA TYR A 67 -13.50 -8.67 13.23
C TYR A 67 -13.38 -10.08 12.67
N ALA A 68 -12.44 -10.88 13.14
CA ALA A 68 -12.28 -12.28 12.73
C ALA A 68 -13.53 -13.13 13.05
N ASP A 69 -14.12 -12.93 14.23
CA ASP A 69 -15.37 -13.62 14.61
C ASP A 69 -16.58 -13.13 13.79
N PHE A 70 -16.69 -11.82 13.52
CA PHE A 70 -17.70 -11.25 12.61
C PHE A 70 -17.58 -11.86 11.20
N PHE A 71 -16.39 -11.86 10.64
CA PHE A 71 -16.13 -12.42 9.30
C PHE A 71 -16.51 -13.90 9.24
N LYS A 72 -16.12 -14.69 10.23
CA LYS A 72 -16.46 -16.12 10.30
C LYS A 72 -17.97 -16.36 10.33
N ALA A 73 -18.72 -15.52 11.04
CA ALA A 73 -20.18 -15.59 11.08
C ALA A 73 -20.81 -15.23 9.74
N TYR A 74 -20.21 -14.29 9.02
CA TYR A 74 -20.67 -13.81 7.72
C TYR A 74 -20.30 -14.75 6.56
N LEU A 75 -19.20 -15.51 6.67
CA LEU A 75 -18.59 -16.28 5.59
C LEU A 75 -19.57 -17.17 4.79
N PRO A 76 -20.52 -17.92 5.41
CA PRO A 76 -21.46 -18.74 4.64
C PRO A 76 -22.36 -17.93 3.69
N GLU A 77 -22.78 -16.72 4.07
CA GLU A 77 -23.54 -15.84 3.18
C GLU A 77 -22.64 -15.21 2.12
N ALA A 78 -21.40 -14.90 2.47
CA ALA A 78 -20.40 -14.37 1.54
C ALA A 78 -20.07 -15.36 0.41
N GLU A 79 -19.96 -16.66 0.71
CA GLU A 79 -19.73 -17.74 -0.27
C GLU A 79 -20.91 -17.89 -1.23
N LYS A 80 -22.13 -17.87 -0.71
CA LYS A 80 -23.35 -17.94 -1.51
C LYS A 80 -23.46 -16.72 -2.46
N ASN A 81 -23.15 -15.53 -1.95
CA ASN A 81 -23.17 -14.31 -2.72
C ASN A 81 -22.08 -14.29 -3.79
N ALA A 82 -20.89 -14.82 -3.52
CA ALA A 82 -19.81 -14.97 -4.50
C ALA A 82 -20.24 -15.80 -5.70
N LYS A 83 -20.85 -16.95 -5.46
CA LYS A 83 -21.36 -17.83 -6.52
C LYS A 83 -22.44 -17.15 -7.36
N ALA A 84 -23.36 -16.43 -6.75
CA ALA A 84 -24.41 -15.68 -7.44
C ALA A 84 -23.82 -14.57 -8.31
N TRP A 85 -22.85 -13.83 -7.77
CA TRP A 85 -22.21 -12.72 -8.47
C TRP A 85 -21.36 -13.19 -9.66
N ILE A 86 -20.55 -14.26 -9.50
CA ILE A 86 -19.78 -14.82 -10.62
C ILE A 86 -20.73 -15.35 -11.72
N LYS A 87 -21.84 -16.00 -11.34
CA LYS A 87 -22.83 -16.46 -12.32
C LYS A 87 -23.43 -15.32 -13.15
N GLU A 88 -23.57 -14.14 -12.55
CA GLU A 88 -24.08 -12.95 -13.25
C GLU A 88 -23.01 -12.28 -14.12
N THR A 89 -21.79 -12.12 -13.60
CA THR A 89 -20.74 -11.31 -14.24
C THR A 89 -19.78 -12.10 -15.12
N ASN A 90 -19.48 -13.36 -14.74
CA ASN A 90 -18.56 -14.27 -15.44
C ASN A 90 -19.13 -15.70 -15.45
N PRO A 91 -20.26 -15.95 -16.12
CA PRO A 91 -20.97 -17.22 -16.05
C PRO A 91 -20.10 -18.43 -16.47
N GLU A 92 -19.13 -18.25 -17.35
CA GLU A 92 -18.17 -19.26 -17.76
C GLU A 92 -17.24 -19.74 -16.64
N ASN A 93 -17.10 -18.96 -15.59
CA ASN A 93 -16.25 -19.26 -14.44
C ASN A 93 -17.06 -19.68 -13.19
N ALA A 94 -18.40 -19.85 -13.29
CA ALA A 94 -19.27 -20.04 -12.13
C ALA A 94 -19.27 -21.46 -11.54
N ASP A 95 -18.60 -22.43 -12.19
CA ASP A 95 -18.55 -23.80 -11.73
C ASP A 95 -17.69 -23.98 -10.47
N GLY A 96 -18.11 -24.93 -9.61
CA GLY A 96 -17.37 -25.29 -8.39
C GLY A 96 -17.45 -24.25 -7.27
N ASP A 97 -16.38 -24.20 -6.47
CA ASP A 97 -16.22 -23.26 -5.36
C ASP A 97 -15.80 -21.89 -5.90
N CYS A 98 -16.57 -20.85 -5.55
CA CYS A 98 -16.33 -19.47 -5.99
C CYS A 98 -15.67 -18.61 -4.89
N GLY A 99 -15.20 -19.20 -3.79
CA GLY A 99 -14.70 -18.43 -2.67
C GLY A 99 -15.79 -17.57 -2.02
N TRP A 100 -15.43 -16.39 -1.56
CA TRP A 100 -16.34 -15.47 -0.88
C TRP A 100 -16.23 -14.03 -1.43
N ILE A 101 -17.24 -13.21 -1.16
CA ILE A 101 -17.32 -11.82 -1.60
C ILE A 101 -17.81 -10.94 -0.45
N ILE A 102 -17.35 -9.69 -0.42
CA ILE A 102 -17.92 -8.67 0.44
C ILE A 102 -18.04 -7.35 -0.34
N GLY A 103 -19.16 -6.65 -0.16
CA GLY A 103 -19.37 -5.33 -0.74
C GLY A 103 -18.93 -4.21 0.18
N THR A 104 -19.19 -2.97 -0.24
CA THR A 104 -18.76 -1.77 0.49
C THR A 104 -19.36 -1.69 1.89
N GLY A 105 -20.66 -1.86 2.05
CA GLY A 105 -21.38 -1.70 3.32
C GLY A 105 -21.74 -3.02 3.99
N ALA A 106 -21.54 -3.11 5.30
CA ALA A 106 -22.04 -4.17 6.16
C ALA A 106 -22.46 -3.60 7.52
N PHE A 107 -23.36 -4.30 8.20
CA PHE A 107 -23.88 -3.92 9.51
C PHE A 107 -23.91 -5.14 10.42
N CYS A 108 -24.03 -4.94 11.74
CA CYS A 108 -24.08 -6.05 12.71
C CYS A 108 -25.21 -7.05 12.44
N TYR A 109 -26.31 -6.59 11.85
CA TYR A 109 -27.52 -7.40 11.63
C TYR A 109 -27.88 -7.57 10.16
N GLU A 110 -27.26 -6.80 9.29
CA GLU A 110 -27.52 -6.80 7.86
C GLU A 110 -26.24 -6.52 7.10
N VAL A 111 -25.96 -7.30 6.08
CA VAL A 111 -24.85 -7.07 5.17
C VAL A 111 -25.40 -6.50 3.88
N GLU A 112 -25.17 -5.20 3.69
CA GLU A 112 -25.39 -4.53 2.41
C GLU A 112 -24.26 -4.82 1.45
N GLY A 113 -24.47 -4.44 0.19
CA GLY A 113 -23.44 -4.64 -0.81
C GLY A 113 -23.07 -6.11 -0.96
N LYS A 114 -24.08 -6.94 -1.15
CA LYS A 114 -23.92 -8.38 -1.43
C LYS A 114 -22.90 -8.65 -2.49
N ASN A 115 -22.66 -7.64 -3.33
CA ASN A 115 -21.77 -7.67 -4.47
C ASN A 115 -20.82 -6.48 -4.40
N PRO A 116 -19.60 -6.57 -4.99
CA PRO A 116 -18.94 -5.38 -5.48
C PRO A 116 -19.93 -4.64 -6.38
N ASN A 117 -20.15 -3.41 -6.08
CA ASN A 117 -21.20 -2.63 -6.72
C ASN A 117 -20.64 -1.30 -7.25
N SER A 118 -21.50 -0.34 -7.48
CA SER A 118 -21.12 0.98 -7.94
C SER A 118 -20.04 1.68 -7.12
N HIS A 119 -19.87 1.33 -5.83
CA HIS A 119 -18.89 2.00 -4.96
C HIS A 119 -17.48 1.41 -5.05
N SER A 120 -17.33 0.14 -5.40
CA SER A 120 -16.03 -0.53 -5.45
C SER A 120 -16.09 -1.87 -6.18
N GLY A 121 -14.96 -2.29 -6.72
CA GLY A 121 -14.80 -3.57 -7.40
C GLY A 121 -14.50 -4.75 -6.46
N PRO A 122 -14.18 -5.92 -7.06
CA PRO A 122 -13.83 -7.17 -6.35
C PRO A 122 -12.68 -7.04 -5.35
N GLY A 123 -11.77 -6.11 -5.57
CA GLY A 123 -10.63 -5.83 -4.67
C GLY A 123 -11.01 -5.42 -3.25
N THR A 124 -12.28 -5.04 -3.00
CA THR A 124 -12.80 -4.80 -1.65
C THR A 124 -12.63 -6.02 -0.73
N GLY A 125 -12.92 -7.21 -1.25
CA GLY A 125 -12.63 -8.46 -0.54
C GLY A 125 -11.13 -8.69 -0.35
N GLY A 126 -10.31 -8.30 -1.33
CA GLY A 126 -8.85 -8.36 -1.23
C GLY A 126 -8.30 -7.52 -0.07
N LEU A 127 -8.74 -6.26 0.08
CA LEU A 127 -8.39 -5.42 1.23
C LEU A 127 -8.78 -6.07 2.56
N THR A 128 -9.92 -6.74 2.60
CA THR A 128 -10.39 -7.46 3.79
C THR A 128 -9.51 -8.69 4.08
N ALA A 129 -9.23 -9.52 3.08
CA ALA A 129 -8.39 -10.70 3.23
C ALA A 129 -6.96 -10.36 3.66
N LYS A 130 -6.42 -9.21 3.19
CA LYS A 130 -5.11 -8.71 3.60
C LYS A 130 -4.98 -8.51 5.11
N MET A 131 -6.02 -8.09 5.81
CA MET A 131 -5.98 -7.97 7.28
C MET A 131 -5.74 -9.31 7.98
N PHE A 132 -6.31 -10.38 7.44
CA PHE A 132 -6.11 -11.74 7.98
C PHE A 132 -4.70 -12.26 7.73
N TYR A 133 -4.14 -11.95 6.56
CA TYR A 133 -2.74 -12.22 6.27
C TYR A 133 -1.83 -11.46 7.24
N ASP A 134 -2.04 -10.14 7.40
CA ASP A 134 -1.24 -9.32 8.31
C ASP A 134 -1.34 -9.80 9.77
N ALA A 135 -2.53 -10.19 10.23
CA ALA A 135 -2.70 -10.74 11.56
C ALA A 135 -1.80 -11.96 11.80
N TYR A 136 -1.74 -12.89 10.86
CA TYR A 136 -0.82 -14.03 10.94
C TYR A 136 0.64 -13.58 10.79
N ASP A 137 0.95 -12.72 9.83
CA ASP A 137 2.33 -12.33 9.52
C ASP A 137 3.00 -11.61 10.70
N PHE A 138 2.24 -10.82 11.47
CA PHE A 138 2.72 -10.16 12.68
C PHE A 138 2.76 -11.08 13.91
N THR A 139 1.83 -12.02 14.04
CA THR A 139 1.71 -12.83 15.27
C THR A 139 2.34 -14.20 15.16
N ARG A 140 2.43 -14.77 13.95
CA ARG A 140 2.82 -16.16 13.71
C ARG A 140 1.98 -17.14 14.55
N ASP A 141 0.70 -16.82 14.74
CA ASP A 141 -0.25 -17.69 15.45
C ASP A 141 -0.79 -18.75 14.48
N GLU A 142 -0.36 -20.01 14.68
CA GLU A 142 -0.74 -21.14 13.82
C GLU A 142 -2.21 -21.53 13.95
N GLU A 143 -2.82 -21.34 15.12
CA GLU A 143 -4.24 -21.59 15.31
C GLU A 143 -5.07 -20.54 14.58
N PHE A 144 -4.67 -19.28 14.67
CA PHE A 144 -5.27 -18.20 13.89
C PHE A 144 -5.10 -18.44 12.38
N LEU A 145 -3.91 -18.86 11.93
CA LEU A 145 -3.65 -19.21 10.54
C LEU A 145 -4.65 -20.22 10.01
N LYS A 146 -4.81 -21.35 10.70
CA LYS A 146 -5.68 -22.47 10.26
C LYS A 146 -7.16 -22.11 10.34
N LYS A 147 -7.55 -21.37 11.38
CA LYS A 147 -8.96 -21.11 11.70
C LYS A 147 -9.55 -19.92 10.93
N TYR A 148 -8.74 -18.90 10.64
CA TYR A 148 -9.18 -17.61 10.09
C TYR A 148 -8.38 -17.16 8.87
N ALA A 149 -7.03 -17.06 8.97
CA ALA A 149 -6.25 -16.40 7.94
C ALA A 149 -6.26 -17.18 6.62
N TYR A 150 -5.95 -18.47 6.66
CA TYR A 150 -5.96 -19.30 5.45
C TYR A 150 -7.34 -19.39 4.80
N PRO A 151 -8.43 -19.71 5.50
CA PRO A 151 -9.77 -19.70 4.91
C PRO A 151 -10.16 -18.35 4.29
N ALA A 152 -9.80 -17.23 4.92
CA ALA A 152 -10.10 -15.90 4.40
C ALA A 152 -9.30 -15.60 3.12
N VAL A 153 -7.98 -15.79 3.14
CA VAL A 153 -7.09 -15.45 2.02
C VAL A 153 -7.29 -16.42 0.86
N HIS A 154 -7.28 -17.72 1.11
CA HIS A 154 -7.46 -18.75 0.07
C HIS A 154 -8.85 -18.70 -0.57
N GLY A 155 -9.90 -18.45 0.23
CA GLY A 155 -11.26 -18.25 -0.31
C GLY A 155 -11.35 -16.99 -1.18
N MET A 156 -10.66 -15.91 -0.81
CA MET A 156 -10.57 -14.70 -1.62
C MET A 156 -9.78 -14.94 -2.92
N ALA A 157 -8.68 -15.68 -2.87
CA ALA A 157 -7.91 -16.06 -4.05
C ALA A 157 -8.78 -16.84 -5.07
N LYS A 158 -9.59 -17.79 -4.60
CA LYS A 158 -10.59 -18.49 -5.43
C LYS A 158 -11.56 -17.52 -6.10
N PHE A 159 -12.10 -16.57 -5.36
CA PHE A 159 -13.03 -15.59 -5.89
C PHE A 159 -12.37 -14.70 -6.94
N LEU A 160 -11.21 -14.13 -6.62
CA LEU A 160 -10.49 -13.24 -7.52
C LEU A 160 -10.05 -13.96 -8.82
N LYS A 161 -9.56 -15.21 -8.74
CA LYS A 161 -9.29 -16.04 -9.93
C LYS A 161 -10.49 -16.08 -10.87
N LYS A 162 -11.72 -16.21 -10.34
CA LYS A 162 -12.94 -16.32 -11.15
C LYS A 162 -13.40 -14.99 -11.75
N THR A 163 -12.89 -13.85 -11.25
CA THR A 163 -13.14 -12.54 -11.84
C THR A 163 -12.24 -12.24 -13.03
N LEU A 164 -11.13 -12.98 -13.20
CA LEU A 164 -10.14 -12.73 -14.24
C LEU A 164 -10.61 -13.25 -15.60
N ARG A 165 -10.40 -12.44 -16.63
CA ARG A 165 -10.55 -12.78 -18.04
C ARG A 165 -9.28 -12.45 -18.81
N ASP A 166 -9.09 -13.13 -19.93
CA ASP A 166 -8.01 -12.83 -20.85
C ASP A 166 -8.43 -11.71 -21.81
N TYR A 167 -7.61 -10.67 -21.85
CA TYR A 167 -7.74 -9.53 -22.74
C TYR A 167 -6.39 -9.32 -23.44
N ASP A 168 -6.27 -9.85 -24.66
CA ASP A 168 -5.04 -9.74 -25.47
C ASP A 168 -3.78 -10.24 -24.74
N GLY A 169 -3.91 -11.39 -24.04
CA GLY A 169 -2.82 -12.00 -23.27
C GLY A 169 -2.60 -11.42 -21.88
N ARG A 170 -3.42 -10.45 -21.45
CA ARG A 170 -3.40 -9.87 -20.10
C ARG A 170 -4.54 -10.44 -19.25
N LYS A 171 -4.26 -10.82 -18.03
CA LYS A 171 -5.26 -11.27 -17.07
C LYS A 171 -5.83 -10.05 -16.33
N LEU A 172 -7.03 -9.63 -16.70
CA LEU A 172 -7.69 -8.46 -16.14
C LEU A 172 -8.95 -8.86 -15.37
N CYS A 173 -9.17 -8.18 -14.25
CA CYS A 173 -10.40 -8.27 -13.48
C CYS A 173 -11.55 -7.71 -14.31
N SER A 174 -12.52 -8.55 -14.64
CA SER A 174 -13.75 -8.12 -15.34
C SER A 174 -14.71 -7.51 -14.33
N PHE A 175 -15.50 -6.52 -14.69
CA PHE A 175 -16.36 -5.79 -13.77
C PHE A 175 -15.57 -5.16 -12.61
N SER A 176 -14.79 -4.18 -12.94
CA SER A 176 -13.85 -3.50 -12.06
C SER A 176 -14.32 -2.07 -11.78
N ALA A 177 -14.11 -1.60 -10.54
CA ALA A 177 -14.46 -0.23 -10.16
C ALA A 177 -13.52 0.30 -9.08
N SER A 178 -12.96 1.49 -9.30
CA SER A 178 -12.13 2.16 -8.30
C SER A 178 -13.00 2.85 -7.23
N PRO A 179 -12.82 2.56 -5.94
CA PRO A 179 -13.56 3.21 -4.85
C PRO A 179 -13.30 4.71 -4.76
N GLU A 180 -14.22 5.51 -4.59
CA GLU A 180 -15.64 5.62 -4.95
C GLU A 180 -15.74 6.61 -6.10
N GLN A 181 -14.99 6.33 -7.18
CA GLN A 181 -14.82 7.26 -8.29
C GLN A 181 -16.09 7.38 -9.13
N ILE A 182 -16.47 8.60 -9.38
CA ILE A 182 -17.50 8.98 -10.36
C ILE A 182 -16.83 9.53 -11.61
N LEU A 183 -17.56 9.51 -12.72
CA LEU A 183 -17.07 10.11 -13.95
C LEU A 183 -16.95 11.63 -13.81
N SER A 184 -15.85 12.18 -14.34
CA SER A 184 -15.60 13.62 -14.38
C SER A 184 -15.06 14.06 -15.74
N GLY A 185 -14.91 15.37 -15.94
CA GLY A 185 -14.31 15.93 -17.15
C GLY A 185 -15.08 15.59 -18.43
N GLU A 186 -14.37 15.30 -19.51
CA GLU A 186 -14.94 14.96 -20.81
C GLU A 186 -15.78 13.68 -20.77
N TRP A 187 -15.44 12.73 -19.91
CA TRP A 187 -16.11 11.45 -19.77
C TRP A 187 -17.55 11.58 -19.24
N VAL A 188 -17.87 12.58 -18.45
CA VAL A 188 -19.23 12.85 -17.98
C VAL A 188 -20.20 13.07 -19.15
N ASN A 189 -19.74 13.73 -20.21
CA ASN A 189 -20.57 14.02 -21.37
C ASN A 189 -20.92 12.78 -22.18
N GLU A 190 -20.05 11.78 -22.17
CA GLU A 190 -20.23 10.53 -22.93
C GLU A 190 -21.06 9.48 -22.16
N HIS A 191 -21.01 9.54 -20.80
CA HIS A 191 -21.57 8.52 -19.92
C HIS A 191 -22.59 9.10 -18.92
N LYS A 192 -23.45 9.99 -19.37
CA LYS A 192 -24.40 10.81 -18.60
C LYS A 192 -25.24 10.10 -17.52
N TYR A 193 -25.33 8.76 -17.56
CA TYR A 193 -26.21 7.99 -16.69
C TYR A 193 -25.49 7.07 -15.71
N GLN A 194 -24.14 7.04 -15.71
CA GLN A 194 -23.36 6.26 -14.76
C GLN A 194 -22.85 7.18 -13.66
N GLN A 195 -23.34 6.98 -12.44
CA GLN A 195 -22.86 7.71 -11.28
C GLN A 195 -21.44 7.30 -10.93
N TYR A 196 -21.12 6.01 -11.04
CA TYR A 196 -19.78 5.44 -10.83
C TYR A 196 -19.23 4.84 -12.11
N TYR A 197 -17.89 4.86 -12.24
CA TYR A 197 -17.24 4.32 -13.42
C TYR A 197 -16.87 2.85 -13.23
N HIS A 198 -17.48 2.00 -14.07
CA HIS A 198 -17.13 0.59 -14.15
C HIS A 198 -16.29 0.33 -15.39
N THR A 199 -15.25 -0.49 -15.24
CA THR A 199 -14.28 -0.80 -16.29
C THR A 199 -13.81 -2.26 -16.19
N VAL A 200 -12.70 -2.54 -16.85
CA VAL A 200 -11.96 -3.80 -16.78
C VAL A 200 -10.55 -3.48 -16.29
N GLY A 201 -10.12 -4.15 -15.22
CA GLY A 201 -8.74 -4.07 -14.74
C GLY A 201 -8.33 -2.71 -14.19
N CYS A 202 -9.20 -2.00 -13.42
CA CYS A 202 -8.72 -0.82 -12.70
C CYS A 202 -7.62 -1.20 -11.69
N SER A 203 -6.75 -0.25 -11.41
CA SER A 203 -5.57 -0.49 -10.56
C SER A 203 -5.90 -1.05 -9.18
N PHE A 204 -7.01 -0.59 -8.57
CA PHE A 204 -7.45 -1.10 -7.28
C PHE A 204 -7.63 -2.62 -7.28
N ASP A 205 -8.38 -3.13 -8.24
CA ASP A 205 -8.70 -4.56 -8.31
C ASP A 205 -7.47 -5.38 -8.72
N GLN A 206 -6.70 -4.90 -9.72
CA GLN A 206 -5.50 -5.60 -10.21
C GLN A 206 -4.43 -5.72 -9.13
N GLN A 207 -4.20 -4.67 -8.36
CA GLN A 207 -3.24 -4.68 -7.25
C GLN A 207 -3.69 -5.65 -6.15
N MET A 208 -4.97 -5.71 -5.84
CA MET A 208 -5.50 -6.65 -4.84
C MET A 208 -5.49 -8.10 -5.32
N VAL A 209 -5.74 -8.37 -6.61
CA VAL A 209 -5.56 -9.72 -7.16
C VAL A 209 -4.14 -10.22 -6.92
N LYS A 210 -3.15 -9.42 -7.30
CA LYS A 210 -1.74 -9.79 -7.13
C LYS A 210 -1.36 -9.95 -5.65
N GLU A 211 -1.77 -9.01 -4.80
CA GLU A 211 -1.50 -9.05 -3.35
C GLU A 211 -2.04 -10.33 -2.72
N ILE A 212 -3.29 -10.71 -3.04
CA ILE A 212 -3.91 -11.89 -2.44
C ILE A 212 -3.30 -13.18 -2.98
N PHE A 213 -2.94 -13.27 -4.25
CA PHE A 213 -2.24 -14.44 -4.79
C PHE A 213 -0.87 -14.64 -4.12
N GLU A 214 -0.09 -13.57 -3.94
CA GLU A 214 1.19 -13.64 -3.22
C GLU A 214 1.00 -14.08 -1.77
N ASN A 215 -0.03 -13.56 -1.10
CA ASN A 215 -0.32 -13.89 0.29
C ASN A 215 -0.82 -15.34 0.44
N ASP A 216 -1.68 -15.82 -0.47
CA ASP A 216 -2.16 -17.20 -0.47
C ASP A 216 -1.03 -18.21 -0.68
N LEU A 217 -0.13 -17.92 -1.63
CA LEU A 217 1.06 -18.75 -1.86
C LEU A 217 1.95 -18.84 -0.62
N LYS A 218 2.17 -17.72 0.08
CA LYS A 218 2.96 -17.71 1.34
C LYS A 218 2.29 -18.52 2.45
N LEU A 219 0.98 -18.36 2.65
CA LEU A 219 0.24 -19.13 3.67
C LEU A 219 0.16 -20.63 3.32
N SER A 220 -0.05 -20.94 2.05
CA SER A 220 -0.07 -22.31 1.54
C SER A 220 1.27 -23.01 1.71
N GLU A 221 2.39 -22.30 1.51
CA GLU A 221 3.74 -22.81 1.76
C GLU A 221 3.95 -23.18 3.24
N VAL A 222 3.54 -22.29 4.15
CA VAL A 222 3.60 -22.55 5.61
C VAL A 222 2.80 -23.79 6.00
N LEU A 223 1.64 -23.99 5.38
CA LEU A 223 0.76 -25.14 5.67
C LEU A 223 1.12 -26.40 4.87
N GLY A 224 2.06 -26.33 3.93
CA GLY A 224 2.40 -27.45 3.04
C GLY A 224 1.29 -27.81 2.06
N ILE A 225 0.42 -26.86 1.68
CA ILE A 225 -0.72 -27.06 0.79
C ILE A 225 -0.32 -26.78 -0.65
N SER A 226 -0.71 -27.67 -1.56
CA SER A 226 -0.58 -27.50 -3.01
C SER A 226 -1.81 -28.06 -3.71
N ASP A 227 -2.66 -27.18 -4.20
CA ASP A 227 -3.93 -27.51 -4.86
C ASP A 227 -4.06 -26.84 -6.24
N GLU A 228 -5.25 -26.84 -6.81
CA GLU A 228 -5.52 -26.23 -8.11
C GLU A 228 -5.33 -24.70 -8.08
N ILE A 229 -5.68 -24.04 -6.97
CA ILE A 229 -5.60 -22.60 -6.84
C ILE A 229 -4.13 -22.15 -6.78
N THR A 230 -3.35 -22.75 -5.88
CA THR A 230 -1.93 -22.43 -5.74
C THR A 230 -1.10 -22.74 -7.00
N ARG A 231 -1.50 -23.75 -7.80
CA ARG A 231 -0.88 -24.01 -9.10
C ARG A 231 -1.23 -22.92 -10.11
N TYR A 232 -2.51 -22.54 -10.18
CA TYR A 232 -2.96 -21.46 -11.06
C TYR A 232 -2.24 -20.14 -10.73
N GLU A 233 -2.10 -19.80 -9.46
CA GLU A 233 -1.41 -18.59 -9.01
C GLU A 233 0.05 -18.58 -9.46
N ARG A 234 0.83 -19.65 -9.20
CA ARG A 234 2.23 -19.76 -9.63
C ARG A 234 2.39 -19.62 -11.14
N GLU A 235 1.48 -20.20 -11.92
CA GLU A 235 1.52 -20.15 -13.39
C GLU A 235 1.13 -18.78 -13.95
N ASN A 236 0.27 -18.03 -13.27
CA ASN A 236 -0.35 -16.81 -13.80
C ASN A 236 0.04 -15.51 -13.10
N ILE A 237 0.71 -15.53 -11.95
CA ILE A 237 1.05 -14.31 -11.19
C ILE A 237 1.88 -13.31 -12.01
N ASN A 238 2.76 -13.80 -12.88
CA ASN A 238 3.58 -12.97 -13.76
C ASN A 238 2.83 -12.52 -15.03
N ALA A 239 1.66 -13.09 -15.31
CA ALA A 239 0.77 -12.68 -16.39
C ALA A 239 -0.31 -11.68 -15.93
N LEU A 240 -0.39 -11.40 -14.62
CA LEU A 240 -1.24 -10.33 -14.10
C LEU A 240 -0.75 -8.98 -14.61
N ASP A 241 -1.70 -8.08 -14.83
CA ASP A 241 -1.34 -6.73 -15.27
C ASP A 241 -0.54 -5.99 -14.19
N PRO A 242 0.64 -5.44 -14.52
CA PRO A 242 1.47 -4.74 -13.53
C PRO A 242 0.88 -3.39 -13.14
N VAL A 243 1.42 -2.81 -12.06
CA VAL A 243 1.18 -1.41 -11.72
C VAL A 243 1.65 -0.53 -12.89
N ARG A 244 0.74 0.28 -13.45
CA ARG A 244 1.02 1.11 -14.63
C ARG A 244 1.20 2.57 -14.26
N VAL A 245 2.08 3.23 -15.01
CA VAL A 245 2.40 4.65 -14.83
C VAL A 245 1.81 5.46 -15.98
N GLY A 246 1.12 6.56 -15.66
CA GLY A 246 0.50 7.48 -16.61
C GLY A 246 1.45 8.57 -17.13
N TYR A 247 0.96 9.44 -18.03
CA TYR A 247 1.78 10.46 -18.72
C TYR A 247 2.41 11.50 -17.81
N SER A 248 1.74 11.86 -16.72
CA SER A 248 2.30 12.77 -15.73
C SER A 248 3.26 12.08 -14.74
N GLY A 249 3.58 10.80 -14.97
CA GLY A 249 4.42 10.00 -14.07
C GLY A 249 3.66 9.42 -12.87
N GLN A 250 2.35 9.64 -12.78
CA GLN A 250 1.50 9.08 -11.72
C GLN A 250 1.26 7.59 -11.91
N ILE A 251 0.92 6.89 -10.84
CA ILE A 251 0.26 5.57 -10.93
C ILE A 251 -1.14 5.77 -11.51
N LYS A 252 -1.47 5.06 -12.57
CA LYS A 252 -2.80 5.09 -13.20
C LYS A 252 -3.87 4.54 -12.26
N GLU A 253 -5.04 5.14 -12.26
CA GLU A 253 -6.22 4.59 -11.59
C GLU A 253 -6.99 3.66 -12.53
N TYR A 254 -7.03 4.01 -13.81
CA TYR A 254 -7.64 3.24 -14.89
C TYR A 254 -6.67 2.99 -16.04
N ASP A 255 -6.79 1.85 -16.69
CA ASP A 255 -5.91 1.53 -17.83
C ASP A 255 -6.10 2.52 -18.99
N GLU A 256 -7.33 3.00 -19.18
CA GLU A 256 -7.71 3.97 -20.21
C GLU A 256 -7.21 5.40 -19.93
N GLU A 257 -6.87 5.71 -18.68
CA GLU A 257 -6.43 7.04 -18.27
C GLU A 257 -5.03 7.36 -18.81
N ARG A 258 -4.89 8.52 -19.47
CA ARG A 258 -3.60 9.05 -19.93
C ARG A 258 -2.98 9.97 -18.91
N PHE A 259 -3.78 10.95 -18.48
CA PHE A 259 -3.39 11.96 -17.51
C PHE A 259 -4.10 11.72 -16.18
N TYR A 260 -3.46 12.09 -15.13
CA TYR A 260 -4.01 12.01 -13.79
C TYR A 260 -5.38 12.72 -13.68
N GLY A 261 -6.38 11.99 -13.22
CA GLY A 261 -7.74 12.51 -13.02
C GLY A 261 -8.50 12.80 -14.33
N GLU A 262 -8.09 12.23 -15.44
CA GLU A 262 -8.78 12.37 -16.73
C GLU A 262 -10.17 11.73 -16.68
N ILE A 263 -10.32 10.59 -16.00
CA ILE A 263 -11.58 9.84 -15.95
C ILE A 263 -12.37 10.17 -14.69
N GLY A 264 -11.73 10.12 -13.54
CA GLY A 264 -12.36 10.34 -12.24
C GLY A 264 -12.05 11.72 -11.64
N GLU A 265 -12.33 11.88 -10.36
CA GLU A 265 -12.03 13.10 -9.62
C GLU A 265 -10.54 13.16 -9.24
N ALA A 266 -9.79 14.12 -9.81
CA ALA A 266 -8.37 14.30 -9.53
C ALA A 266 -8.04 14.49 -8.04
N LYS A 267 -8.93 15.10 -7.26
CA LYS A 267 -8.77 15.36 -5.83
C LYS A 267 -9.61 14.45 -4.93
N HIS A 268 -10.01 13.28 -5.46
CA HIS A 268 -10.81 12.34 -4.69
C HIS A 268 -10.16 11.96 -3.36
N ARG A 269 -10.98 11.65 -2.34
CA ARG A 269 -10.50 11.31 -1.01
C ARG A 269 -9.81 9.94 -0.93
N HIS A 270 -10.24 8.95 -1.73
CA HIS A 270 -9.59 7.64 -1.80
C HIS A 270 -8.26 7.67 -2.56
N LEU A 271 -7.34 6.80 -2.19
CA LEU A 271 -6.07 6.50 -2.85
C LEU A 271 -6.10 5.09 -3.45
N SER A 272 -7.17 4.75 -4.15
CA SER A 272 -7.45 3.38 -4.59
C SER A 272 -6.34 2.81 -5.49
N GLN A 273 -5.71 3.64 -6.34
CA GLN A 273 -4.60 3.26 -7.18
C GLN A 273 -3.27 3.04 -6.42
N LEU A 274 -3.23 3.32 -5.12
CA LEU A 274 -2.05 3.15 -4.27
C LEU A 274 -2.23 2.06 -3.21
N VAL A 275 -3.22 1.16 -3.36
CA VAL A 275 -3.38 0.05 -2.40
C VAL A 275 -2.21 -0.94 -2.42
N ALA A 276 -1.48 -1.03 -3.53
CA ALA A 276 -0.22 -1.76 -3.63
C ALA A 276 0.93 -1.14 -2.79
N LEU A 277 0.83 0.16 -2.45
CA LEU A 277 1.74 0.85 -1.55
C LEU A 277 1.29 0.71 -0.09
N MET A 278 -0.01 0.96 0.18
CA MET A 278 -0.61 0.90 1.51
C MET A 278 -2.10 0.50 1.41
N PRO A 279 -2.52 -0.63 1.99
CA PRO A 279 -1.78 -1.53 2.88
C PRO A 279 -0.93 -2.61 2.20
N GLY A 280 -0.92 -2.69 0.86
CA GLY A 280 -0.18 -3.69 0.08
C GLY A 280 1.34 -3.62 0.26
N GLU A 281 2.04 -4.59 -0.34
CA GLU A 281 3.49 -4.78 -0.21
C GLU A 281 4.22 -4.82 -1.56
N GLN A 282 3.55 -4.42 -2.66
CA GLN A 282 4.11 -4.49 -4.01
C GLN A 282 4.93 -3.25 -4.40
N ILE A 283 4.58 -2.07 -3.84
CA ILE A 283 5.32 -0.82 -4.05
C ILE A 283 6.16 -0.55 -2.81
N THR A 284 7.46 -0.80 -2.92
CA THR A 284 8.42 -0.70 -1.82
C THR A 284 9.70 0.01 -2.28
N SER A 285 10.67 0.16 -1.39
CA SER A 285 12.00 0.66 -1.76
C SER A 285 12.74 -0.26 -2.74
N ASP A 286 12.32 -1.52 -2.87
CA ASP A 286 12.89 -2.47 -3.84
C ASP A 286 12.22 -2.38 -5.22
N THR A 287 11.14 -1.56 -5.35
CA THR A 287 10.51 -1.17 -6.62
C THR A 287 10.56 0.35 -6.82
N PRO A 288 11.75 0.95 -6.90
CA PRO A 288 11.94 2.40 -6.78
C PRO A 288 11.27 3.23 -7.87
N ALA A 289 11.09 2.70 -9.08
CA ALA A 289 10.42 3.43 -10.15
C ALA A 289 8.92 3.59 -9.87
N THR A 290 8.24 2.55 -9.43
CA THR A 290 6.83 2.64 -9.01
C THR A 290 6.66 3.42 -7.71
N LEU A 291 7.65 3.37 -6.80
CA LEU A 291 7.65 4.18 -5.58
C LEU A 291 7.72 5.69 -5.90
N ASP A 292 8.57 6.09 -6.87
CA ASP A 292 8.63 7.49 -7.30
C ASP A 292 7.34 7.92 -8.03
N ALA A 293 6.73 7.04 -8.83
CA ALA A 293 5.42 7.29 -9.42
C ALA A 293 4.31 7.45 -8.34
N ALA A 294 4.39 6.70 -7.25
CA ALA A 294 3.48 6.87 -6.11
C ALA A 294 3.65 8.23 -5.43
N LYS A 295 4.89 8.74 -5.28
CA LYS A 295 5.14 10.12 -4.78
C LYS A 295 4.49 11.17 -5.67
N ILE A 296 4.64 11.03 -7.00
CA ILE A 296 4.00 11.93 -7.98
C ILE A 296 2.48 11.86 -7.82
N THR A 297 1.91 10.66 -7.69
CA THR A 297 0.46 10.48 -7.47
C THR A 297 0.00 11.19 -6.20
N LEU A 298 0.71 11.04 -5.10
CA LEU A 298 0.39 11.71 -3.83
C LEU A 298 0.48 13.24 -3.96
N ASN A 299 1.49 13.77 -4.68
CA ASN A 299 1.60 15.20 -4.94
C ASN A 299 0.40 15.74 -5.74
N LEU A 300 -0.02 15.00 -6.78
CA LEU A 300 -1.18 15.38 -7.60
C LEU A 300 -2.49 15.27 -6.83
N ARG A 301 -2.64 14.29 -5.93
CA ARG A 301 -3.80 14.13 -5.05
C ARG A 301 -3.89 15.28 -4.02
N GLY A 302 -2.75 15.77 -3.54
CA GLY A 302 -2.62 16.92 -2.63
C GLY A 302 -2.87 16.58 -1.17
N ASP A 303 -2.79 17.59 -0.30
CA ASP A 303 -2.71 17.44 1.15
C ASP A 303 -3.99 17.86 1.89
N GLU A 304 -5.04 18.21 1.16
CA GLU A 304 -6.35 18.57 1.72
C GLU A 304 -7.36 17.45 1.45
N SER A 305 -8.01 16.94 2.50
CA SER A 305 -9.04 15.91 2.37
C SER A 305 -9.84 15.73 3.67
N THR A 306 -10.64 14.66 3.74
CA THR A 306 -11.32 14.20 4.96
C THR A 306 -10.32 13.61 5.96
N GLY A 307 -10.71 13.42 7.22
CA GLY A 307 -9.81 12.96 8.27
C GLY A 307 -9.14 11.63 7.96
N TRP A 308 -9.90 10.58 7.70
CA TRP A 308 -9.33 9.28 7.35
C TRP A 308 -8.48 9.31 6.07
N ALA A 309 -8.85 10.16 5.10
CA ALA A 309 -8.08 10.28 3.87
C ALA A 309 -6.71 10.95 4.11
N LEU A 310 -6.63 11.91 5.06
CA LEU A 310 -5.35 12.46 5.51
C LEU A 310 -4.51 11.39 6.22
N ALA A 311 -5.13 10.55 7.04
CA ALA A 311 -4.47 9.42 7.70
C ALA A 311 -3.92 8.40 6.68
N HIS A 312 -4.69 8.06 5.63
CA HIS A 312 -4.20 7.19 4.55
C HIS A 312 -3.03 7.82 3.78
N ARG A 313 -3.09 9.13 3.49
CA ARG A 313 -1.98 9.87 2.87
C ARG A 313 -0.75 9.90 3.78
N LEU A 314 -0.93 10.04 5.09
CA LEU A 314 0.14 9.96 6.08
C LEU A 314 0.84 8.60 6.04
N CYS A 315 0.09 7.49 6.09
CA CYS A 315 0.64 6.14 5.94
C CYS A 315 1.40 5.97 4.62
N SER A 316 0.82 6.45 3.52
CA SER A 316 1.42 6.36 2.19
C SER A 316 2.72 7.17 2.09
N ARG A 317 2.76 8.40 2.62
CA ARG A 317 3.99 9.22 2.69
C ARG A 317 5.06 8.60 3.59
N ALA A 318 4.66 7.97 4.68
CA ALA A 318 5.60 7.22 5.52
C ALA A 318 6.27 6.09 4.71
N ARG A 319 5.53 5.36 3.87
CA ARG A 319 6.09 4.31 3.01
C ARG A 319 6.90 4.82 1.82
N THR A 320 6.63 6.04 1.36
CA THR A 320 7.47 6.67 0.31
C THR A 320 8.77 7.30 0.84
N GLY A 321 8.99 7.33 2.15
CA GLY A 321 10.20 7.88 2.76
C GLY A 321 10.22 9.41 2.85
N GLU A 322 9.06 10.09 2.77
CA GLU A 322 8.92 11.55 2.78
C GLU A 322 8.53 12.06 4.17
N GLY A 323 9.48 12.00 5.14
CA GLY A 323 9.22 12.25 6.57
C GLY A 323 8.63 13.62 6.88
N ASP A 324 9.18 14.69 6.32
CA ASP A 324 8.66 16.05 6.57
C ASP A 324 7.27 16.23 5.96
N HIS A 325 7.01 15.63 4.81
CA HIS A 325 5.70 15.68 4.19
C HIS A 325 4.66 14.85 4.99
N ALA A 326 5.04 13.67 5.46
CA ALA A 326 4.20 12.86 6.37
C ALA A 326 3.86 13.66 7.64
N TYR A 327 4.83 14.38 8.19
CA TYR A 327 4.63 15.25 9.36
C TYR A 327 3.66 16.41 9.08
N ILE A 328 3.75 17.04 7.90
CA ILE A 328 2.80 18.09 7.48
C ILE A 328 1.37 17.52 7.46
N LEU A 329 1.17 16.32 6.92
CA LEU A 329 -0.16 15.67 6.89
C LEU A 329 -0.67 15.37 8.30
N LEU A 330 0.18 14.90 9.22
CA LEU A 330 -0.17 14.72 10.63
C LEU A 330 -0.59 16.04 11.28
N GLN A 331 0.15 17.12 11.03
CA GLN A 331 -0.22 18.45 11.53
C GLN A 331 -1.53 18.98 10.94
N ASN A 332 -1.77 18.73 9.65
CA ASN A 332 -3.03 19.10 8.99
C ASN A 332 -4.22 18.34 9.58
N LEU A 333 -4.07 17.03 9.82
CA LEU A 333 -5.09 16.21 10.47
C LEU A 333 -5.41 16.76 11.87
N LEU A 334 -4.40 17.00 12.70
CA LEU A 334 -4.57 17.53 14.05
C LEU A 334 -5.21 18.93 14.08
N LYS A 335 -4.90 19.80 13.11
CA LYS A 335 -5.41 21.17 13.07
C LYS A 335 -6.79 21.30 12.45
N THR A 336 -7.10 20.51 11.41
CA THR A 336 -8.27 20.74 10.55
C THR A 336 -9.29 19.62 10.56
N ARG A 337 -8.90 18.44 11.04
CA ARG A 337 -9.72 17.22 11.02
C ARG A 337 -9.77 16.51 12.37
N THR A 338 -9.61 17.25 13.45
CA THR A 338 -9.69 16.72 14.81
C THR A 338 -10.54 17.64 15.69
N HIS A 339 -11.51 17.07 16.40
CA HIS A 339 -12.30 17.77 17.40
C HIS A 339 -11.48 18.07 18.67
N PRO A 340 -11.92 19.00 19.55
CA PRO A 340 -11.23 19.28 20.82
C PRO A 340 -11.05 18.07 21.75
N ASN A 341 -11.91 17.04 21.61
CA ASN A 341 -11.81 15.77 22.33
C ASN A 341 -10.92 14.74 21.59
N LEU A 342 -10.18 15.17 20.60
CA LEU A 342 -9.27 14.38 19.75
C LEU A 342 -9.95 13.35 18.82
N TRP A 343 -11.26 13.37 18.66
CA TRP A 343 -11.94 12.57 17.64
C TRP A 343 -11.68 13.12 16.24
N ASP A 344 -11.44 12.21 15.31
CA ASP A 344 -11.28 12.54 13.88
C ASP A 344 -12.57 13.07 13.26
N VAL A 345 -12.43 13.86 12.21
CA VAL A 345 -13.55 14.47 11.48
C VAL A 345 -13.46 14.19 9.99
N HIS A 346 -14.43 13.41 9.50
CA HIS A 346 -14.62 13.26 8.04
C HIS A 346 -14.94 14.60 7.34
N PRO A 347 -16.00 15.44 7.58
CA PRO A 347 -17.09 15.56 8.56
C PRO A 347 -18.35 14.72 8.24
N PRO A 348 -19.21 14.31 9.21
CA PRO A 348 -19.01 14.46 10.66
C PRO A 348 -17.96 13.46 11.20
N PHE A 349 -17.96 13.18 12.53
CA PHE A 349 -17.06 12.25 13.19
C PHE A 349 -17.05 10.87 12.53
N GLN A 350 -15.84 10.39 12.24
CA GLN A 350 -15.51 9.01 11.94
C GLN A 350 -14.24 8.64 12.70
N ILE A 351 -14.15 7.42 13.22
CA ILE A 351 -13.03 7.00 14.09
C ILE A 351 -11.81 6.47 13.31
N ASP A 352 -12.02 6.12 12.06
CA ASP A 352 -11.00 5.52 11.18
C ASP A 352 -9.78 6.43 10.97
N GLY A 353 -9.96 7.77 10.95
CA GLY A 353 -8.84 8.70 10.90
C GLY A 353 -7.97 8.68 12.16
N ASN A 354 -8.54 8.45 13.35
CA ASN A 354 -7.75 8.24 14.57
C ASN A 354 -6.87 6.98 14.45
N PHE A 355 -7.45 5.88 13.99
CA PHE A 355 -6.75 4.60 13.84
C PHE A 355 -5.69 4.63 12.74
N GLY A 356 -6.05 5.20 11.58
CA GLY A 356 -5.13 5.37 10.46
C GLY A 356 -3.95 6.30 10.78
N ALA A 357 -4.17 7.36 11.56
CA ALA A 357 -3.07 8.23 11.99
C ALA A 357 -2.12 7.52 12.97
N THR A 358 -2.64 6.67 13.86
CA THR A 358 -1.82 5.81 14.73
C THR A 358 -0.96 4.85 13.90
N ALA A 359 -1.56 4.23 12.86
CA ALA A 359 -0.81 3.41 11.90
C ALA A 359 0.26 4.23 11.16
N GLY A 360 -0.07 5.44 10.70
CA GLY A 360 0.86 6.32 10.00
C GLY A 360 2.06 6.74 10.84
N ILE A 361 1.86 7.09 12.11
CA ILE A 361 2.95 7.37 13.04
C ILE A 361 3.82 6.12 13.24
N THR A 362 3.21 4.93 13.38
CA THR A 362 3.97 3.67 13.48
C THR A 362 4.78 3.42 12.20
N GLU A 363 4.21 3.62 11.01
CA GLU A 363 4.92 3.47 9.73
C GLU A 363 6.09 4.48 9.58
N MET A 364 6.02 5.65 10.23
CA MET A 364 7.16 6.58 10.27
C MET A 364 8.31 6.04 11.15
N LEU A 365 7.99 5.30 12.21
CA LEU A 365 8.94 4.79 13.21
C LEU A 365 9.49 3.40 12.87
N LEU A 366 8.64 2.50 12.35
CA LEU A 366 8.95 1.09 12.12
C LEU A 366 8.16 0.53 10.95
N GLN A 367 8.85 -0.06 9.98
CA GLN A 367 8.22 -0.78 8.86
C GLN A 367 8.78 -2.19 8.76
N SER A 368 7.96 -3.12 8.23
CA SER A 368 8.40 -4.51 8.01
C SER A 368 7.78 -5.17 6.77
N HIS A 369 7.12 -4.39 5.90
CA HIS A 369 6.43 -4.89 4.70
C HIS A 369 7.35 -5.25 3.53
N GLY A 370 8.61 -4.79 3.52
CA GLY A 370 9.58 -5.06 2.45
C GLY A 370 10.40 -6.33 2.64
N GLY A 371 9.96 -7.28 3.49
CA GLY A 371 10.75 -8.49 3.80
C GLY A 371 11.93 -8.24 4.74
N TYR A 372 12.01 -7.06 5.34
CA TYR A 372 13.01 -6.67 6.35
C TYR A 372 12.40 -5.66 7.33
N ILE A 373 12.97 -5.59 8.53
CA ILE A 373 12.59 -4.59 9.54
C ILE A 373 13.36 -3.31 9.26
N SER A 374 12.65 -2.22 9.01
CA SER A 374 13.23 -0.89 8.80
C SER A 374 13.04 -0.02 10.04
N LEU A 375 14.15 0.37 10.66
CA LEU A 375 14.16 1.23 11.84
C LEU A 375 14.13 2.70 11.43
N LEU A 376 13.19 3.46 11.97
CA LEU A 376 13.02 4.89 11.73
C LEU A 376 13.06 5.25 10.23
N PRO A 377 12.29 4.53 9.36
CA PRO A 377 12.42 4.68 7.90
C PRO A 377 12.11 6.09 7.42
N THR A 378 11.24 6.82 8.14
CA THR A 378 10.62 8.04 7.62
C THR A 378 10.36 9.04 8.74
N ILE A 379 11.42 9.50 9.39
CA ILE A 379 11.30 10.51 10.46
C ILE A 379 11.44 11.93 9.88
N PRO A 380 10.64 12.91 10.37
CA PRO A 380 10.78 14.31 10.00
C PRO A 380 11.99 14.94 10.71
N GLU A 381 12.53 16.03 10.15
CA GLU A 381 13.61 16.80 10.78
C GLU A 381 13.24 17.32 12.18
N LYS A 382 11.96 17.51 12.44
CA LYS A 382 11.43 17.94 13.75
C LYS A 382 11.62 16.92 14.87
N TRP A 383 11.70 15.62 14.56
CA TRP A 383 11.82 14.56 15.55
C TRP A 383 13.29 14.22 15.82
N GLN A 384 13.95 15.05 16.60
CA GLN A 384 15.37 14.87 16.97
C GLN A 384 15.56 13.83 18.07
N ASN A 385 14.55 13.64 18.94
CA ASN A 385 14.56 12.66 20.02
C ASN A 385 13.29 11.81 19.92
N ILE A 386 13.46 10.50 19.83
CA ILE A 386 12.38 9.52 19.70
C ILE A 386 12.66 8.39 20.69
N SER A 387 11.65 7.99 21.45
CA SER A 387 11.69 6.77 22.23
C SER A 387 10.39 6.02 22.05
N PHE A 388 10.47 4.74 21.76
CA PHE A 388 9.32 3.85 21.76
C PHE A 388 9.67 2.48 22.33
N LYS A 389 8.65 1.80 22.89
CA LYS A 389 8.78 0.47 23.45
C LYS A 389 7.65 -0.44 22.97
N GLY A 390 8.02 -1.66 22.57
CA GLY A 390 7.06 -2.71 22.31
C GLY A 390 6.31 -2.58 20.99
N LEU A 391 6.81 -1.86 19.97
CA LEU A 391 6.24 -1.93 18.62
C LEU A 391 6.52 -3.29 18.00
N LYS A 392 5.57 -3.80 17.23
CA LYS A 392 5.68 -5.10 16.57
C LYS A 392 6.08 -4.98 15.11
N ALA A 393 6.87 -5.94 14.67
CA ALA A 393 7.18 -6.17 13.26
C ALA A 393 6.76 -7.60 12.85
N ARG A 394 6.59 -7.82 11.54
CA ARG A 394 6.29 -9.14 10.96
C ARG A 394 7.32 -10.18 11.40
N GLY A 395 6.92 -11.44 11.53
CA GLY A 395 7.76 -12.48 12.13
C GLY A 395 7.66 -12.57 13.66
N ASN A 396 6.72 -11.83 14.27
CA ASN A 396 6.51 -11.72 15.71
C ASN A 396 7.75 -11.21 16.46
N PHE A 397 8.34 -10.14 15.92
CA PHE A 397 9.39 -9.39 16.60
C PHE A 397 8.78 -8.21 17.36
N GLU A 398 9.36 -7.90 18.54
CA GLU A 398 9.01 -6.71 19.32
C GLU A 398 10.23 -5.82 19.43
N ILE A 399 10.09 -4.55 19.11
CA ILE A 399 11.17 -3.59 19.00
C ILE A 399 10.98 -2.45 19.97
N SER A 400 12.05 -2.12 20.70
CA SER A 400 12.17 -0.93 21.54
C SER A 400 13.41 -0.15 21.14
N LEU A 401 13.33 1.19 21.10
CA LEU A 401 14.39 2.01 20.54
C LEU A 401 14.41 3.39 21.17
N ASP A 402 15.62 3.88 21.44
CA ASP A 402 15.89 5.28 21.79
C ASP A 402 16.79 5.92 20.71
N TYR A 403 16.32 7.01 20.13
CA TYR A 403 17.01 7.81 19.13
C TYR A 403 17.21 9.22 19.68
N ILE A 404 18.45 9.65 19.78
CA ILE A 404 18.85 10.91 20.42
C ILE A 404 19.82 11.63 19.49
N ASP A 405 19.54 12.88 19.17
CA ASP A 405 20.41 13.78 18.38
C ASP A 405 20.89 13.17 17.04
N GLY A 406 20.05 12.34 16.44
CA GLY A 406 20.33 11.75 15.13
C GLY A 406 20.99 10.38 15.17
N ILE A 407 21.12 9.75 16.35
CA ILE A 407 21.75 8.44 16.53
C ILE A 407 20.81 7.51 17.31
N ILE A 408 20.73 6.25 16.94
CA ILE A 408 20.10 5.22 17.76
C ILE A 408 21.09 4.84 18.86
N GLU A 409 20.77 5.24 20.10
CA GLU A 409 21.56 4.97 21.28
C GLU A 409 21.27 3.57 21.85
N ASN A 410 20.00 3.17 21.84
CA ASN A 410 19.54 1.86 22.30
C ASN A 410 18.59 1.25 21.26
N CYS A 411 18.79 -0.01 20.95
CA CYS A 411 17.83 -0.79 20.16
C CYS A 411 17.76 -2.20 20.74
N GLU A 412 16.58 -2.59 21.15
CA GLU A 412 16.28 -3.91 21.69
C GLU A 412 15.25 -4.61 20.81
N ILE A 413 15.50 -5.88 20.49
CA ILE A 413 14.60 -6.72 19.71
C ILE A 413 14.33 -8.01 20.49
N ILE A 414 13.05 -8.33 20.70
CA ILE A 414 12.62 -9.63 21.23
C ILE A 414 12.09 -10.45 20.05
N SER A 415 12.66 -11.63 19.84
CA SER A 415 12.19 -12.59 18.85
C SER A 415 11.33 -13.66 19.53
N TYR A 416 10.01 -13.63 19.28
CA TYR A 416 9.11 -14.60 19.93
C TYR A 416 9.11 -15.97 19.23
N LYS A 417 9.46 -16.03 17.95
CA LYS A 417 9.39 -17.27 17.14
C LYS A 417 10.74 -17.79 16.66
N GLY A 418 11.81 -17.02 16.84
CA GLY A 418 13.18 -17.45 16.46
C GLY A 418 13.47 -17.38 14.97
N GLU A 419 12.70 -16.58 14.21
CA GLU A 419 12.96 -16.35 12.79
C GLU A 419 14.25 -15.53 12.58
N PRO A 420 14.96 -15.68 11.46
CA PRO A 420 16.09 -14.82 11.15
C PRO A 420 15.63 -13.38 10.92
N ILE A 421 16.47 -12.44 11.33
CA ILE A 421 16.22 -10.99 11.14
C ILE A 421 17.05 -10.49 9.97
N THR A 422 16.39 -9.74 9.09
CA THR A 422 17.03 -8.79 8.17
C THR A 422 16.60 -7.39 8.59
N LEU A 423 17.55 -6.55 8.97
CA LEU A 423 17.29 -5.21 9.49
C LEU A 423 17.89 -4.16 8.56
N TYR A 424 17.13 -3.13 8.25
CA TYR A 424 17.56 -1.96 7.48
C TYR A 424 17.49 -0.70 8.33
N TYR A 425 18.53 0.13 8.26
CA TYR A 425 18.60 1.37 9.03
C TYR A 425 18.65 2.63 8.16
N GLY A 426 19.08 2.50 6.90
CA GLY A 426 19.26 3.63 5.97
C GLY A 426 20.55 4.44 6.19
N GLY A 427 21.45 3.99 7.05
CA GLY A 427 22.77 4.52 7.29
C GLY A 427 23.87 3.48 7.07
N GLU A 428 25.11 3.79 7.48
CA GLU A 428 26.21 2.82 7.48
C GLU A 428 25.92 1.71 8.50
N THR A 429 26.07 0.47 8.08
CA THR A 429 25.79 -0.71 8.91
C THR A 429 27.03 -1.43 9.43
N ASP A 430 28.20 -1.20 8.85
CA ASP A 430 29.44 -1.94 9.16
C ASP A 430 29.91 -1.86 10.63
N GLY A 431 29.41 -0.88 11.38
CA GLY A 431 29.71 -0.74 12.80
C GLY A 431 28.65 -1.35 13.74
N ILE A 432 27.55 -1.85 13.18
CA ILE A 432 26.44 -2.37 14.02
C ILE A 432 26.79 -3.78 14.49
N SER A 433 26.77 -3.95 15.82
CA SER A 433 26.95 -5.23 16.50
C SER A 433 25.67 -5.65 17.20
N VAL A 434 25.50 -6.96 17.38
CA VAL A 434 24.33 -7.58 18.01
C VAL A 434 24.81 -8.48 19.14
N CYS A 435 24.21 -8.34 20.32
CA CYS A 435 24.46 -9.25 21.45
C CYS A 435 23.16 -9.88 21.98
N ASN A 436 23.29 -11.08 22.50
CA ASN A 436 22.23 -11.78 23.25
C ASN A 436 22.82 -12.24 24.58
N ASN A 437 22.22 -11.84 25.71
CA ASN A 437 22.68 -12.17 27.06
C ASN A 437 24.19 -11.90 27.29
N GLY A 438 24.70 -10.78 26.73
CA GLY A 438 26.09 -10.36 26.85
C GLY A 438 27.08 -11.12 25.94
N CYS A 439 26.60 -11.99 25.07
CA CYS A 439 27.41 -12.69 24.05
C CYS A 439 27.16 -12.09 22.67
N ASP A 440 28.23 -11.83 21.93
CA ASP A 440 28.14 -11.34 20.56
C ASP A 440 27.54 -12.40 19.64
N ILE A 441 26.64 -11.96 18.77
CA ILE A 441 25.99 -12.80 17.75
C ILE A 441 26.66 -12.54 16.39
N PRO A 442 26.97 -13.61 15.62
CA PRO A 442 27.48 -13.43 14.26
C PRO A 442 26.51 -12.65 13.38
N VAL A 443 27.02 -11.60 12.75
CA VAL A 443 26.24 -10.68 11.90
C VAL A 443 26.81 -10.66 10.50
N LYS A 444 25.94 -10.69 9.49
CA LYS A 444 26.28 -10.45 8.09
C LYS A 444 25.81 -9.05 7.69
N HIS A 445 26.73 -8.26 7.14
CA HIS A 445 26.42 -6.95 6.55
C HIS A 445 26.35 -7.10 5.04
N ALA A 446 25.23 -6.76 4.43
CA ALA A 446 25.02 -6.85 2.99
C ALA A 446 23.96 -5.82 2.53
N ASP A 447 24.24 -5.08 1.47
CA ASP A 447 23.32 -4.11 0.84
C ASP A 447 22.70 -3.11 1.82
N GLY A 448 23.46 -2.61 2.79
CA GLY A 448 23.00 -1.70 3.84
C GLY A 448 22.06 -2.35 4.86
N LYS A 449 22.03 -3.67 4.92
CA LYS A 449 21.24 -4.48 5.86
C LYS A 449 22.15 -5.24 6.83
N VAL A 450 21.61 -5.47 8.02
CA VAL A 450 22.21 -6.29 9.08
C VAL A 450 21.38 -7.57 9.19
N ILE A 451 22.02 -8.73 9.02
CA ILE A 451 21.35 -10.03 8.98
C ILE A 451 21.93 -10.93 10.06
N PHE A 452 21.07 -11.50 10.90
CA PHE A 452 21.46 -12.43 11.95
C PHE A 452 20.34 -13.42 12.30
N ASN A 453 20.71 -14.57 12.84
CA ASN A 453 19.77 -15.58 13.31
C ASN A 453 19.31 -15.28 14.73
N THR A 454 18.08 -15.65 15.03
CA THR A 454 17.51 -15.54 16.38
C THR A 454 17.07 -16.89 16.91
N THR A 455 16.71 -16.92 18.19
CA THR A 455 16.07 -18.05 18.86
C THR A 455 14.75 -17.61 19.48
N ALA A 456 13.78 -18.50 19.57
CA ALA A 456 12.48 -18.18 20.17
C ALA A 456 12.65 -17.71 21.63
N GLY A 457 12.05 -16.58 21.97
CA GLY A 457 12.20 -15.92 23.27
C GLY A 457 13.51 -15.15 23.45
N GLY A 458 14.39 -15.12 22.43
CA GLY A 458 15.68 -14.42 22.49
C GLY A 458 15.51 -12.90 22.53
N LYS A 459 16.37 -12.24 23.34
CA LYS A 459 16.42 -10.79 23.50
C LYS A 459 17.75 -10.26 22.98
N TYR A 460 17.70 -9.41 21.97
CA TYR A 460 18.86 -8.92 21.23
C TYR A 460 19.03 -7.42 21.45
N CYS A 461 20.24 -7.01 21.83
CA CYS A 461 20.63 -5.61 21.95
C CYS A 461 21.54 -5.24 20.78
N LEU A 462 21.23 -4.17 20.07
CA LEU A 462 21.99 -3.67 18.94
C LEU A 462 22.67 -2.34 19.32
N SER A 463 23.92 -2.19 18.90
CA SER A 463 24.73 -0.99 19.14
C SER A 463 25.61 -0.65 17.95
N GLY A 464 26.30 0.50 18.00
CA GLY A 464 27.22 0.91 16.93
C GLY A 464 26.56 1.62 15.75
N PHE A 465 25.33 2.11 15.93
CA PHE A 465 24.67 2.94 14.93
C PHE A 465 25.39 4.27 14.74
N LYS A 466 25.54 4.69 13.50
CA LYS A 466 26.11 6.00 13.15
C LYS A 466 25.01 6.96 12.74
N LYS A 467 25.27 8.26 12.88
CA LYS A 467 24.37 9.31 12.40
C LYS A 467 24.10 9.15 10.91
N ARG A 468 22.82 9.23 10.52
CA ARG A 468 22.45 9.26 9.11
C ARG A 468 22.92 10.55 8.44
N VAL A 469 23.49 10.44 7.26
CA VAL A 469 23.87 11.61 6.45
C VAL A 469 22.71 11.91 5.51
N ASN A 470 22.18 13.14 5.59
CA ASN A 470 21.22 13.62 4.60
C ASN A 470 21.89 13.69 3.23
N ARG A 471 21.36 12.98 2.24
CA ARG A 471 21.91 12.96 0.89
C ARG A 471 21.44 14.20 0.13
N LEU A 472 22.38 14.85 -0.56
CA LEU A 472 22.07 15.96 -1.46
C LEU A 472 21.21 15.45 -2.63
N ILE A 473 20.22 16.25 -3.01
CA ILE A 473 19.34 16.00 -4.16
C ILE A 473 19.69 17.03 -5.24
N ALA A 474 19.91 16.56 -6.47
CA ALA A 474 20.18 17.43 -7.61
C ALA A 474 19.01 18.41 -7.85
N ARG A 475 19.32 19.67 -8.12
CA ARG A 475 18.34 20.73 -8.38
C ARG A 475 18.13 20.92 -9.87
N ASP A 476 16.95 21.43 -10.23
CA ASP A 476 16.57 21.81 -11.61
C ASP A 476 16.76 20.68 -12.63
N PHE A 477 16.51 19.44 -12.22
CA PHE A 477 16.65 18.27 -13.08
C PHE A 477 15.52 18.19 -14.09
N VAL A 478 15.89 18.20 -15.38
CA VAL A 478 14.98 18.09 -16.52
C VAL A 478 15.48 17.09 -17.55
N ALA A 479 14.53 16.43 -18.22
CA ALA A 479 14.77 15.55 -19.36
C ALA A 479 14.09 16.13 -20.61
N LYS A 480 14.78 16.12 -21.75
CA LYS A 480 14.27 16.67 -23.03
C LYS A 480 14.61 15.75 -24.18
N TRP A 481 13.64 15.52 -25.08
CA TRP A 481 13.89 14.89 -26.37
C TRP A 481 14.79 15.75 -27.24
N GLN A 482 15.75 15.09 -27.91
CA GLN A 482 16.47 15.61 -29.08
C GLN A 482 16.35 14.58 -30.20
N GLU A 483 16.62 14.96 -31.46
CA GLU A 483 16.37 14.15 -32.65
C GLU A 483 16.74 12.66 -32.52
N ASN A 484 17.86 12.33 -31.88
CA ASN A 484 18.36 10.97 -31.78
C ASN A 484 18.76 10.56 -30.33
N CYS A 485 18.33 11.31 -29.33
CA CYS A 485 18.71 11.04 -27.94
C CYS A 485 17.78 11.73 -26.95
N VAL A 486 17.94 11.42 -25.67
CA VAL A 486 17.39 12.23 -24.57
C VAL A 486 18.54 13.00 -23.91
N LYS A 487 18.35 14.29 -23.75
CA LYS A 487 19.27 15.16 -23.01
C LYS A 487 18.74 15.39 -21.60
N LEU A 488 19.60 15.12 -20.62
CA LEU A 488 19.36 15.37 -19.21
C LEU A 488 20.20 16.57 -18.77
N GLU A 489 19.61 17.48 -18.03
CA GLU A 489 20.27 18.69 -17.52
C GLU A 489 19.87 18.93 -16.07
N TRP A 490 20.81 19.42 -15.23
CA TRP A 490 20.57 19.82 -13.83
C TRP A 490 21.57 20.90 -13.41
N GLU A 491 21.32 21.53 -12.25
CA GLU A 491 22.26 22.50 -11.68
C GLU A 491 23.60 21.80 -11.37
N ASN A 492 24.68 22.35 -11.89
CA ASN A 492 26.02 21.81 -11.62
C ASN A 492 26.51 22.30 -10.24
N ASP A 493 26.38 21.46 -9.25
CA ASP A 493 26.82 21.70 -7.86
C ASP A 493 28.20 21.11 -7.54
N GLY A 494 28.90 20.61 -8.57
CA GLY A 494 30.22 19.98 -8.45
C GLY A 494 30.22 18.53 -7.98
N ASN A 495 29.07 17.95 -7.65
CA ASN A 495 28.92 16.56 -7.26
C ASN A 495 28.79 15.63 -8.49
N GLU A 496 29.18 14.38 -8.31
CA GLU A 496 28.95 13.32 -9.29
C GLU A 496 27.63 12.60 -8.98
N TYR A 497 26.82 12.41 -10.02
CA TYR A 497 25.54 11.73 -9.93
C TYR A 497 25.51 10.46 -10.76
N ASP A 498 24.97 9.41 -10.18
CA ASP A 498 24.55 8.19 -10.89
C ASP A 498 23.23 8.50 -11.60
N VAL A 499 23.16 8.18 -12.90
CA VAL A 499 22.02 8.44 -13.77
C VAL A 499 21.29 7.11 -14.01
N PHE A 500 20.02 7.10 -13.65
CA PHE A 500 19.16 5.93 -13.77
C PHE A 500 18.01 6.21 -14.73
N ARG A 501 17.47 5.16 -15.34
CA ARG A 501 16.32 5.22 -16.22
C ARG A 501 15.38 4.04 -15.95
N ALA A 502 14.07 4.27 -16.08
CA ALA A 502 13.04 3.25 -16.14
C ALA A 502 12.01 3.59 -17.22
N THR A 503 11.44 2.57 -17.85
CA THR A 503 10.27 2.68 -18.73
C THR A 503 8.98 2.58 -17.93
N GLU A 504 7.83 2.81 -18.56
CA GLU A 504 6.50 2.79 -17.92
C GLU A 504 6.07 1.45 -17.29
N SER A 505 6.69 0.35 -17.73
CA SER A 505 6.39 -1.00 -17.24
C SER A 505 7.45 -1.55 -16.28
N GLU A 506 8.55 -0.81 -16.06
CA GLU A 506 9.62 -1.22 -15.16
C GLU A 506 9.37 -0.73 -13.74
N THR A 507 9.53 -1.61 -12.77
CA THR A 507 9.41 -1.29 -11.34
C THR A 507 10.74 -0.86 -10.71
N GLU A 508 11.86 -1.20 -11.37
CA GLU A 508 13.21 -0.87 -10.97
C GLU A 508 13.87 0.07 -11.98
N TYR A 509 14.89 0.78 -11.51
CA TYR A 509 15.73 1.62 -12.37
C TYR A 509 16.94 0.86 -12.89
N THR A 510 17.29 1.10 -14.14
CA THR A 510 18.56 0.69 -14.73
C THR A 510 19.57 1.83 -14.62
N LEU A 511 20.76 1.55 -14.04
CA LEU A 511 21.88 2.50 -14.04
C LEU A 511 22.43 2.61 -15.47
N ILE A 512 22.34 3.79 -16.07
CA ILE A 512 22.77 4.05 -17.46
C ILE A 512 24.07 4.86 -17.56
N GLY A 513 24.55 5.42 -16.46
CA GLY A 513 25.82 6.14 -16.45
C GLY A 513 26.03 7.02 -15.23
N LYS A 514 27.09 7.82 -15.30
CA LYS A 514 27.48 8.80 -14.28
C LYS A 514 27.85 10.13 -14.92
N SER A 515 27.61 11.22 -14.20
CA SER A 515 28.05 12.53 -14.67
C SER A 515 28.30 13.51 -13.52
N LYS A 516 29.33 14.34 -13.71
CA LYS A 516 29.71 15.42 -12.81
C LYS A 516 29.52 16.82 -13.44
N SER A 517 29.03 16.87 -14.69
CA SER A 517 29.00 18.10 -15.50
C SER A 517 27.66 18.84 -15.49
N GLY A 518 26.68 18.42 -14.67
CA GLY A 518 25.32 18.98 -14.71
C GLY A 518 24.52 18.54 -15.94
N GLY A 519 24.94 17.49 -16.64
CA GLY A 519 24.23 16.96 -17.80
C GLY A 519 24.65 15.55 -18.19
N PHE A 520 23.76 14.86 -18.89
CA PHE A 520 23.99 13.51 -19.43
C PHE A 520 23.18 13.32 -20.72
N THR A 521 23.66 12.48 -21.63
CA THR A 521 22.97 12.17 -22.89
C THR A 521 22.70 10.67 -22.97
N ASP A 522 21.42 10.29 -22.94
CA ASP A 522 20.97 8.93 -23.20
C ASP A 522 20.72 8.75 -24.71
N ARG A 523 21.54 7.90 -25.34
CA ARG A 523 21.47 7.60 -26.78
C ARG A 523 20.75 6.31 -27.12
N GLU A 524 20.28 5.58 -26.11
CA GLU A 524 19.53 4.33 -26.33
C GLU A 524 18.10 4.62 -26.80
N TYR A 525 17.55 5.74 -26.38
CA TYR A 525 16.21 6.19 -26.77
C TYR A 525 16.27 7.41 -27.67
N SER A 526 15.40 7.40 -28.66
CA SER A 526 15.16 8.51 -29.59
C SER A 526 13.67 8.84 -29.64
N GLU A 527 13.33 10.00 -30.18
CA GLU A 527 11.95 10.48 -30.32
C GLU A 527 11.02 9.47 -31.05
N ASN A 528 11.60 8.61 -31.89
CA ASN A 528 10.89 7.58 -32.62
C ASN A 528 10.58 6.32 -31.77
N LYS A 529 11.19 6.12 -30.62
CA LYS A 529 10.86 5.07 -29.67
C LYS A 529 9.74 5.57 -28.76
N LYS A 530 8.53 5.11 -28.98
CA LYS A 530 7.30 5.51 -28.26
C LYS A 530 7.27 4.94 -26.83
N ALA A 531 8.22 5.29 -25.99
CA ALA A 531 8.23 4.88 -24.59
C ALA A 531 8.18 6.11 -23.67
N ARG A 532 7.41 6.04 -22.59
CA ARG A 532 7.58 6.97 -21.49
C ARG A 532 8.80 6.54 -20.69
N LEU A 533 9.62 7.51 -20.34
CA LEU A 533 10.84 7.32 -19.59
C LEU A 533 10.79 8.12 -18.29
N THR A 534 11.20 7.49 -17.20
CA THR A 534 11.48 8.19 -15.95
C THR A 534 12.98 8.13 -15.71
N TYR A 535 13.59 9.28 -15.50
CA TYR A 535 14.99 9.40 -15.13
C TYR A 535 15.13 9.79 -13.67
N LYS A 536 16.18 9.28 -13.04
CA LYS A 536 16.51 9.59 -11.65
C LYS A 536 17.99 9.86 -11.49
N LEU A 537 18.32 10.86 -10.68
CA LEU A 537 19.67 11.17 -10.27
C LEU A 537 19.86 10.86 -8.79
N LEU A 538 20.88 10.10 -8.46
CA LEU A 538 21.36 9.90 -7.09
C LEU A 538 22.82 10.28 -6.99
N LEU A 539 23.22 10.87 -5.86
CA LEU A 539 24.63 11.13 -5.59
C LEU A 539 25.44 9.83 -5.74
N SER A 540 26.53 9.87 -6.52
CA SER A 540 27.32 8.68 -6.86
C SER A 540 27.80 7.94 -5.61
N GLY A 541 27.69 6.59 -5.67
CA GLY A 541 27.98 5.73 -4.54
C GLY A 541 26.85 5.56 -3.54
N SER A 542 25.66 6.14 -3.82
CA SER A 542 24.50 6.03 -2.93
C SER A 542 23.84 4.66 -2.95
N ASP A 543 23.27 4.26 -4.06
CA ASP A 543 22.61 2.96 -4.22
C ASP A 543 22.58 2.54 -5.70
N LYS A 544 23.06 1.33 -5.99
CA LYS A 544 23.16 0.83 -7.37
C LYS A 544 21.82 0.45 -8.01
N ARG A 545 20.74 0.35 -7.23
CA ARG A 545 19.38 0.02 -7.70
C ARG A 545 18.48 1.25 -7.85
N GLY A 546 19.01 2.45 -7.65
CA GLY A 546 18.22 3.68 -7.74
C GLY A 546 17.26 3.91 -6.56
N ARG A 547 17.45 3.22 -5.43
CA ARG A 547 16.64 3.40 -4.20
C ARG A 547 17.02 4.70 -3.48
N GLY A 548 16.08 5.22 -2.69
CA GLY A 548 16.28 6.43 -1.91
C GLY A 548 15.78 7.70 -2.61
N ASN A 549 15.84 8.81 -1.91
CA ASN A 549 15.39 10.10 -2.42
C ASN A 549 16.42 10.69 -3.38
N GLY A 550 15.96 11.02 -4.58
CA GLY A 550 16.76 11.63 -5.63
C GLY A 550 15.89 12.55 -6.50
N ALA A 551 16.50 13.32 -7.37
CA ALA A 551 15.78 14.11 -8.35
C ALA A 551 15.22 13.19 -9.44
N THR A 552 13.96 13.36 -9.81
CA THR A 552 13.29 12.58 -10.86
C THR A 552 12.76 13.49 -11.96
N ALA A 553 12.83 13.05 -13.21
CA ALA A 553 12.25 13.73 -14.35
C ALA A 553 11.52 12.71 -15.23
N VAL A 554 10.29 13.04 -15.63
CA VAL A 554 9.44 12.21 -16.50
C VAL A 554 9.45 12.79 -17.90
N LEU A 555 9.69 11.96 -18.88
CA LEU A 555 9.70 12.32 -20.29
C LEU A 555 8.68 11.50 -21.06
N ASN A 556 7.69 12.17 -21.62
CA ASN A 556 6.63 11.54 -22.43
C ASN A 556 7.04 11.40 -23.89
N PRO A 557 6.54 10.40 -24.64
CA PRO A 557 6.75 10.30 -26.07
C PRO A 557 6.19 11.54 -26.78
N ALA A 558 6.89 11.98 -27.82
CA ALA A 558 6.59 13.22 -28.52
C ALA A 558 5.33 13.17 -29.41
N SER A 559 4.76 12.01 -29.67
CA SER A 559 3.60 11.89 -30.56
C SER A 559 2.67 10.70 -30.27
N GLU A 560 1.38 10.97 -30.49
CA GLU A 560 0.24 10.05 -30.71
C GLU A 560 -0.26 9.15 -29.58
N LEU A 561 -1.21 9.66 -28.94
CA LEU A 561 -1.96 9.22 -27.79
C LEU A 561 -3.39 8.76 -28.07
N GLU A 562 -3.89 9.02 -29.29
CA GLU A 562 -5.31 8.82 -29.58
C GLU A 562 -5.71 7.37 -29.92
N LYS A 563 -4.76 6.52 -30.33
CA LYS A 563 -5.09 5.16 -30.81
C LYS A 563 -5.34 4.13 -29.71
N GLU A 564 -4.75 4.27 -28.53
CA GLU A 564 -4.97 3.33 -27.42
C GLU A 564 -6.34 3.50 -26.74
N ARG A 565 -6.90 4.70 -26.76
CA ARG A 565 -8.24 4.99 -26.22
C ARG A 565 -9.35 4.09 -26.79
N CYS A 566 -9.25 3.70 -28.05
CA CYS A 566 -10.35 3.03 -28.74
C CYS A 566 -10.49 1.54 -28.42
N ALA A 567 -9.41 0.83 -28.12
CA ALA A 567 -9.43 -0.63 -28.04
C ALA A 567 -10.20 -1.17 -26.82
N TYR A 568 -10.08 -0.51 -25.65
CA TYR A 568 -10.75 -0.93 -24.42
C TYR A 568 -12.21 -0.46 -24.35
N ARG A 569 -12.55 0.70 -24.90
CA ARG A 569 -13.93 1.21 -24.97
C ARG A 569 -14.91 0.22 -25.59
N PHE A 570 -14.53 -0.44 -26.69
CA PHE A 570 -15.39 -1.40 -27.36
C PHE A 570 -15.63 -2.69 -26.55
N LYS A 571 -14.67 -3.08 -25.70
CA LYS A 571 -14.77 -4.30 -24.88
C LYS A 571 -15.66 -4.12 -23.65
N VAL A 572 -15.64 -2.94 -23.02
CA VAL A 572 -16.48 -2.61 -21.87
C VAL A 572 -17.96 -2.44 -22.28
N ASN A 573 -18.22 -1.87 -23.46
CA ASN A 573 -19.60 -1.70 -23.98
C ASN A 573 -20.29 -3.03 -24.35
N ASN A 574 -19.55 -4.11 -24.53
CA ASN A 574 -20.10 -5.45 -24.77
C ASN A 574 -20.40 -6.25 -23.49
N ILE A 575 -20.04 -5.73 -22.32
CA ILE A 575 -20.53 -6.26 -21.06
C ILE A 575 -21.91 -5.62 -20.85
N ASN A 576 -22.98 -6.36 -21.19
CA ASN A 576 -24.34 -5.95 -20.89
C ASN A 576 -24.53 -5.89 -19.37
N ILE A 577 -24.23 -4.73 -18.79
CA ILE A 577 -24.53 -4.43 -17.40
C ILE A 577 -26.04 -4.09 -17.36
N ASN A 578 -26.88 -5.10 -17.27
CA ASN A 578 -28.27 -4.93 -16.92
C ASN A 578 -28.35 -4.49 -15.45
N THR A 579 -28.10 -3.23 -15.18
CA THR A 579 -28.49 -2.60 -13.91
C THR A 579 -30.01 -2.46 -13.93
N LYS A 580 -30.72 -3.53 -13.59
CA LYS A 580 -32.10 -3.37 -13.12
C LYS A 580 -32.03 -2.64 -11.79
N LYS A 581 -32.73 -1.48 -11.75
CA LYS A 581 -32.96 -0.62 -10.60
C LYS A 581 -33.38 -1.37 -9.35
#